data_117b99a525cc82fa170932eda9c82cee
#
_entry.id   117b99a525cc82fa170932eda9c82cee
#
_cell.length_a   1.000
_cell.length_b   1.000
_cell.length_c   1.000
_cell.angle_alpha   90.00
_cell.angle_beta   90.00
_cell.angle_gamma   90.00
#
_symmetry.space_group_name_H-M   'P 1'
#
loop_
_entity.id
_entity.type
_entity.pdbx_description
1 polymer ?
#
loop_
_entity_poly.entity_id
_entity_poly.type
_entity_poly.pdbx_seq_one_letter_code
_entity_poly.pdbx_strand_id
1 'polypeptide(L)'
;MAGGEDMYVAKVEKLWVLQAGGRYKVRVNKMSAGNWIGIEGVDKGIIKTATIVDVDDNQTVSFKRLDFNCESVIKIACEPLNPSELPKMLEGLRKINKSYPMVTTKVEESGEHLIIGTGELYLD
;
A
#
# COMPACT_ATOMS: atom_id res chain seq x y z
N MET A 1 -16.11 16.91 3.27
CA MET A 1 -16.27 15.84 2.30
C MET A 1 -14.87 15.33 2.00
N ALA A 2 -14.55 14.09 2.35
CA ALA A 2 -13.37 13.44 1.80
C ALA A 2 -13.63 13.34 0.29
N GLY A 3 -12.73 13.88 -0.51
CA GLY A 3 -12.95 14.06 -1.93
C GLY A 3 -13.23 12.73 -2.63
N GLY A 4 -14.28 12.70 -3.43
CA GLY A 4 -14.64 11.55 -4.26
C GLY A 4 -13.65 11.20 -5.36
N GLU A 5 -12.50 11.84 -5.37
CA GLU A 5 -11.42 11.62 -6.35
C GLU A 5 -10.65 10.31 -6.13
N ASP A 6 -10.70 9.75 -4.90
CA ASP A 6 -9.97 8.54 -4.54
C ASP A 6 -10.87 7.29 -4.41
N MET A 7 -12.09 7.35 -4.92
CA MET A 7 -13.01 6.21 -4.88
C MET A 7 -12.94 5.40 -6.18
N TYR A 8 -12.87 4.09 -6.05
CA TYR A 8 -13.02 3.20 -7.19
C TYR A 8 -13.73 1.90 -6.78
N VAL A 9 -14.39 1.28 -7.74
CA VAL A 9 -15.07 0.01 -7.54
C VAL A 9 -14.15 -1.13 -7.95
N ALA A 10 -13.95 -2.08 -7.05
CA ALA A 10 -13.16 -3.27 -7.30
C ALA A 10 -13.96 -4.52 -6.91
N LYS A 11 -13.64 -5.63 -7.57
CA LYS A 11 -14.23 -6.92 -7.26
C LYS A 11 -13.30 -7.71 -6.34
N VAL A 12 -13.81 -8.15 -5.21
CA VAL A 12 -13.10 -9.09 -4.33
C VAL A 12 -12.99 -10.44 -5.03
N GLU A 13 -11.77 -10.89 -5.27
CA GLU A 13 -11.50 -12.17 -5.95
C GLU A 13 -11.37 -13.32 -4.98
N LYS A 14 -10.64 -13.12 -3.88
CA LYS A 14 -10.39 -14.14 -2.87
C LYS A 14 -10.31 -13.54 -1.48
N LEU A 15 -10.67 -14.37 -0.50
CA LEU A 15 -10.56 -14.08 0.92
C LEU A 15 -9.61 -15.09 1.57
N TRP A 16 -8.76 -14.60 2.48
CA TRP A 16 -7.74 -15.39 3.15
C TRP A 16 -7.72 -15.13 4.65
N VAL A 17 -7.68 -16.19 5.42
CA VAL A 17 -7.28 -16.11 6.83
C VAL A 17 -5.77 -16.18 6.88
N LEU A 18 -5.14 -15.19 7.51
CA LEU A 18 -3.69 -15.09 7.66
C LEU A 18 -3.28 -15.66 9.01
N GLN A 19 -2.35 -16.60 9.01
CA GLN A 19 -1.80 -17.25 10.20
C GLN A 19 -0.30 -17.00 10.28
N ALA A 20 0.24 -17.03 11.51
CA ALA A 20 1.67 -16.87 11.79
C ALA A 20 2.28 -15.64 11.09
N GLY A 21 1.67 -14.46 11.26
CA GLY A 21 2.16 -13.22 10.67
C GLY A 21 2.06 -13.16 9.14
N GLY A 22 1.13 -13.91 8.56
CA GLY A 22 0.94 -13.99 7.11
C GLY A 22 1.77 -15.06 6.40
N ARG A 23 2.55 -15.86 7.16
CA ARG A 23 3.33 -16.98 6.61
C ARG A 23 2.45 -18.06 5.99
N TYR A 24 1.31 -18.33 6.59
CA TYR A 24 0.32 -19.29 6.11
C TYR A 24 -0.98 -18.59 5.75
N LYS A 25 -1.57 -18.99 4.64
CA LYS A 25 -2.83 -18.45 4.12
C LYS A 25 -3.83 -19.59 3.95
N VAL A 26 -5.01 -19.45 4.52
CA VAL A 26 -6.12 -20.39 4.35
C VAL A 26 -7.23 -19.66 3.58
N ARG A 27 -7.61 -20.20 2.43
CA ARG A 27 -8.71 -19.64 1.64
C ARG A 27 -10.04 -19.89 2.33
N VAL A 28 -10.86 -18.85 2.40
CA VAL A 28 -12.21 -18.90 2.96
C VAL A 28 -13.20 -18.25 1.99
N ASN A 29 -14.45 -18.65 2.08
CA ASN A 29 -15.50 -18.07 1.24
C ASN A 29 -16.28 -16.96 1.95
N LYS A 30 -16.19 -16.91 3.27
CA LYS A 30 -16.90 -15.95 4.11
C LYS A 30 -16.10 -15.64 5.36
N MET A 31 -16.15 -14.40 5.80
CA MET A 31 -15.61 -13.96 7.08
C MET A 31 -16.61 -13.06 7.79
N SER A 32 -16.81 -13.30 9.08
CA SER A 32 -17.68 -12.48 9.92
C SER A 32 -17.02 -11.17 10.30
N ALA A 33 -17.82 -10.17 10.58
CA ALA A 33 -17.36 -8.88 11.09
C ALA A 33 -16.54 -9.05 12.39
N GLY A 34 -15.60 -8.14 12.62
CA GLY A 34 -14.72 -8.15 13.78
C GLY A 34 -13.47 -9.02 13.66
N ASN A 35 -13.21 -9.58 12.49
CA ASN A 35 -12.03 -10.41 12.22
C ASN A 35 -11.08 -9.76 11.23
N TRP A 36 -9.80 -10.16 11.32
CA TRP A 36 -8.78 -9.82 10.33
C TRP A 36 -8.86 -10.75 9.13
N ILE A 37 -8.77 -10.18 7.95
CA ILE A 37 -8.87 -10.94 6.70
C ILE A 37 -7.91 -10.38 5.65
N GLY A 38 -7.32 -11.25 4.84
CA GLY A 38 -6.63 -10.89 3.62
C GLY A 38 -7.61 -10.85 2.43
N ILE A 39 -7.61 -9.79 1.68
CA ILE A 39 -8.48 -9.58 0.52
C ILE A 39 -7.63 -9.47 -0.73
N GLU A 40 -7.96 -10.23 -1.76
CA GLU A 40 -7.30 -10.20 -3.07
C GLU A 40 -8.23 -9.56 -4.11
N GLY A 41 -7.67 -8.78 -5.01
CA GLY A 41 -8.38 -8.14 -6.13
C GLY A 41 -8.68 -6.66 -5.95
N VAL A 42 -8.41 -6.09 -4.77
CA VAL A 42 -8.73 -4.68 -4.44
C VAL A 42 -7.51 -3.77 -4.35
N ASP A 43 -6.31 -4.31 -4.50
CA ASP A 43 -5.04 -3.63 -4.23
C ASP A 43 -4.67 -2.55 -5.25
N LYS A 44 -5.20 -2.60 -6.46
CA LYS A 44 -4.77 -1.73 -7.57
C LYS A 44 -4.89 -0.24 -7.28
N GLY A 45 -5.96 0.19 -6.62
CA GLY A 45 -6.20 1.60 -6.28
C GLY A 45 -5.83 1.97 -4.85
N ILE A 46 -5.37 1.01 -4.03
CA ILE A 46 -5.04 1.28 -2.63
C ILE A 46 -3.59 1.76 -2.55
N ILE A 47 -3.40 2.90 -1.89
CA ILE A 47 -2.09 3.42 -1.51
C ILE A 47 -2.06 3.49 0.02
N LYS A 48 -1.28 2.61 0.65
CA LYS A 48 -1.08 2.48 2.11
C LYS A 48 -2.33 2.05 2.87
N THR A 49 -3.39 2.84 2.88
CA THR A 49 -4.64 2.56 3.61
C THR A 49 -5.85 2.85 2.76
N ALA A 50 -6.93 2.14 3.01
CA ALA A 50 -8.23 2.40 2.39
C ALA A 50 -9.36 1.97 3.31
N THR A 51 -10.55 2.53 3.08
CA THR A 51 -11.80 2.06 3.67
C THR A 51 -12.58 1.32 2.60
N ILE A 52 -12.94 0.08 2.89
CA ILE A 52 -13.73 -0.76 1.99
C ILE A 52 -15.17 -0.76 2.46
N VAL A 53 -16.08 -0.51 1.53
CA VAL A 53 -17.52 -0.41 1.78
C VAL A 53 -18.28 -1.18 0.73
N ASP A 54 -19.53 -1.50 1.00
CA ASP A 54 -20.43 -2.07 0.01
C ASP A 54 -20.73 -1.05 -1.09
N VAL A 55 -20.87 -1.49 -2.31
CA VAL A 55 -21.22 -0.64 -3.47
C VAL A 55 -22.59 0.04 -3.28
N ASP A 56 -23.51 -0.64 -2.61
CA ASP A 56 -24.87 -0.14 -2.39
C ASP A 56 -25.01 0.74 -1.13
N ASP A 57 -23.93 0.90 -0.36
CA ASP A 57 -23.96 1.71 0.85
C ASP A 57 -23.68 3.19 0.56
N ASN A 58 -24.75 3.97 0.52
CA ASN A 58 -24.71 5.42 0.28
C ASN A 58 -24.44 6.26 1.55
N GLN A 59 -24.35 5.65 2.73
CA GLN A 59 -24.17 6.34 4.01
C GLN A 59 -22.78 6.23 4.60
N THR A 60 -21.86 5.66 3.86
CA THR A 60 -20.55 5.31 4.38
C THR A 60 -19.68 6.52 4.64
N VAL A 61 -19.08 6.53 5.82
CA VAL A 61 -18.05 7.47 6.22
C VAL A 61 -16.69 6.78 6.13
N SER A 62 -15.78 7.36 5.36
CA SER A 62 -14.42 6.83 5.30
C SER A 62 -13.66 7.13 6.61
N PHE A 63 -12.86 6.19 7.05
CA PHE A 63 -11.94 6.42 8.17
C PHE A 63 -10.89 7.49 7.79
N LYS A 64 -10.49 8.27 8.78
CA LYS A 64 -9.39 9.22 8.59
C LYS A 64 -8.09 8.46 8.32
N ARG A 65 -7.23 9.06 7.52
CA ARG A 65 -5.87 8.54 7.30
C ARG A 65 -5.12 8.50 8.64
N LEU A 66 -4.29 7.47 8.79
CA LEU A 66 -3.34 7.43 9.89
C LEU A 66 -2.28 8.49 9.66
N ASP A 67 -2.10 9.36 10.63
CA ASP A 67 -1.06 10.38 10.64
C ASP A 67 0.04 9.93 11.59
N PHE A 68 1.22 9.70 11.03
CA PHE A 68 2.39 9.30 11.81
C PHE A 68 3.22 10.56 12.07
N ASN A 69 3.33 10.95 13.34
CA ASN A 69 4.14 12.10 13.79
C ASN A 69 5.66 11.80 13.67
N CYS A 70 6.09 11.30 12.54
CA CYS A 70 7.49 10.97 12.26
C CYS A 70 7.91 11.69 10.98
N GLU A 71 8.95 12.50 11.07
CA GLU A 71 9.57 13.12 9.90
C GLU A 71 10.53 12.15 9.23
N SER A 72 10.48 12.08 7.93
CA SER A 72 11.43 11.29 7.13
C SER A 72 12.74 12.05 7.03
N VAL A 73 13.79 11.50 7.61
CA VAL A 73 15.11 12.16 7.71
C VAL A 73 16.17 11.52 6.83
N ILE A 74 15.97 10.29 6.35
CA ILE A 74 16.92 9.55 5.52
C ILE A 74 16.39 9.47 4.10
N LYS A 75 17.26 9.86 3.16
CA LYS A 75 17.01 9.77 1.71
C LYS A 75 18.09 8.92 1.08
N ILE A 76 17.70 7.92 0.33
CA ILE A 76 18.61 7.04 -0.41
C ILE A 76 18.24 7.08 -1.89
N ALA A 77 19.24 7.35 -2.73
CA ALA A 77 19.10 7.25 -4.18
C ALA A 77 19.22 5.79 -4.62
N CYS A 78 18.32 5.36 -5.48
CA CYS A 78 18.30 4.00 -6.02
C CYS A 78 18.48 4.03 -7.52
N GLU A 79 19.41 3.21 -8.01
CA GLU A 79 19.66 3.00 -9.43
C GLU A 79 19.67 1.51 -9.75
N PRO A 80 19.19 1.08 -10.92
CA PRO A 80 19.33 -0.31 -11.32
C PRO A 80 20.79 -0.62 -11.66
N LEU A 81 21.28 -1.77 -11.23
CA LEU A 81 22.61 -2.25 -11.64
C LEU A 81 22.72 -2.42 -13.15
N ASN A 82 21.64 -2.85 -13.78
CA ASN A 82 21.53 -2.97 -15.22
C ASN A 82 20.44 -2.00 -15.72
N PRO A 83 20.78 -1.04 -16.61
CA PRO A 83 19.83 -0.05 -17.12
C PRO A 83 18.57 -0.63 -17.75
N SER A 84 18.65 -1.85 -18.31
CA SER A 84 17.49 -2.55 -18.89
C SER A 84 16.44 -2.98 -17.84
N GLU A 85 16.81 -3.00 -16.57
CA GLU A 85 15.92 -3.39 -15.47
C GLU A 85 15.21 -2.20 -14.80
N LEU A 86 15.38 -1.00 -15.31
CA LEU A 86 14.70 0.20 -14.81
C LEU A 86 13.18 0.01 -14.64
N PRO A 87 12.43 -0.60 -15.58
CA PRO A 87 11.00 -0.81 -15.40
C PRO A 87 10.66 -1.70 -14.20
N LYS A 88 11.46 -2.72 -13.92
CA LYS A 88 11.30 -3.60 -12.74
C LYS A 88 11.54 -2.83 -11.43
N MET A 89 12.58 -2.00 -11.41
CA MET A 89 12.88 -1.15 -10.26
C MET A 89 11.72 -0.19 -9.97
N LEU A 90 11.18 0.46 -10.99
CA LEU A 90 10.05 1.37 -10.84
C LEU A 90 8.79 0.67 -10.30
N GLU A 91 8.52 -0.53 -10.78
CA GLU A 91 7.42 -1.33 -10.25
C GLU A 91 7.65 -1.72 -8.78
N GLY A 92 8.87 -2.10 -8.43
CA GLY A 92 9.27 -2.39 -7.06
C GLY A 92 9.09 -1.17 -6.14
N LEU A 93 9.55 0.00 -6.55
CA LEU A 93 9.39 1.26 -5.80
C LEU A 93 7.91 1.62 -5.60
N ARG A 94 7.06 1.42 -6.60
CA ARG A 94 5.62 1.62 -6.48
C ARG A 94 4.99 0.67 -5.45
N LYS A 95 5.40 -0.60 -5.44
CA LYS A 95 4.94 -1.59 -4.45
C LYS A 95 5.37 -1.19 -3.03
N ILE A 96 6.60 -0.75 -2.85
CA ILE A 96 7.12 -0.27 -1.57
C ILE A 96 6.31 0.95 -1.10
N ASN A 97 6.10 1.93 -1.95
CA ASN A 97 5.33 3.13 -1.61
C ASN A 97 3.88 2.82 -1.22
N LYS A 98 3.29 1.78 -1.81
CA LYS A 98 1.93 1.34 -1.46
C LYS A 98 1.86 0.57 -0.14
N SER A 99 2.85 -0.25 0.15
CA SER A 99 2.82 -1.24 1.24
C SER A 99 3.35 -0.69 2.55
N TYR A 100 4.37 0.16 2.51
CA TYR A 100 5.02 0.68 3.71
C TYR A 100 4.51 2.09 4.06
N PRO A 101 3.80 2.26 5.18
CA PRO A 101 3.16 3.54 5.51
C PRO A 101 4.13 4.68 5.77
N MET A 102 5.35 4.38 6.25
CA MET A 102 6.36 5.37 6.64
C MET A 102 7.46 5.57 5.58
N VAL A 103 7.38 4.89 4.46
CA VAL A 103 8.31 5.01 3.33
C VAL A 103 7.64 5.75 2.19
N THR A 104 8.32 6.72 1.63
CA THR A 104 7.86 7.49 0.47
C THR A 104 8.89 7.39 -0.65
N THR A 105 8.45 7.24 -1.87
CA THR A 105 9.30 7.27 -3.05
C THR A 105 9.06 8.54 -3.84
N LYS A 106 10.14 9.15 -4.33
CA LYS A 106 10.09 10.39 -5.10
C LYS A 106 11.08 10.33 -6.25
N VAL A 107 10.77 11.03 -7.32
CA VAL A 107 11.73 11.30 -8.40
C VAL A 107 12.17 12.75 -8.30
N GLU A 108 13.46 12.99 -8.20
CA GLU A 108 14.03 14.33 -8.20
C GLU A 108 14.06 14.91 -9.62
N GLU A 109 14.23 16.22 -9.71
CA GLU A 109 14.35 16.92 -11.00
C GLU A 109 15.55 16.44 -11.83
N SER A 110 16.59 15.96 -11.16
CA SER A 110 17.75 15.31 -11.79
C SER A 110 17.46 13.95 -12.43
N GLY A 111 16.29 13.38 -12.18
CA GLY A 111 15.89 12.06 -12.63
C GLY A 111 16.25 10.91 -11.66
N GLU A 112 16.86 11.21 -10.52
CA GLU A 112 17.17 10.23 -9.48
C GLU A 112 15.90 9.74 -8.77
N HIS A 113 15.83 8.43 -8.56
CA HIS A 113 14.77 7.80 -7.78
C HIS A 113 15.19 7.72 -6.31
N LEU A 114 14.44 8.37 -5.44
CA LEU A 114 14.71 8.40 -4.01
C LEU A 114 13.72 7.54 -3.24
N ILE A 115 14.23 6.84 -2.24
CA ILE A 115 13.46 6.26 -1.15
C ILE A 115 13.72 7.11 0.10
N ILE A 116 12.65 7.55 0.72
CA ILE A 116 12.69 8.43 1.88
C ILE A 116 12.04 7.69 3.05
N GLY A 117 12.75 7.57 4.15
CA GLY A 117 12.30 6.85 5.33
C GLY A 117 12.71 7.50 6.63
N THR A 118 12.22 6.96 7.73
CA THR A 118 12.43 7.48 9.09
C THR A 118 13.67 6.91 9.78
N GLY A 119 14.28 5.88 9.23
CA GLY A 119 15.48 5.25 9.79
C GLY A 119 16.03 4.16 8.90
N GLU A 120 17.26 3.70 9.18
CA GLU A 120 17.96 2.68 8.40
C GLU A 120 17.19 1.36 8.35
N LEU A 121 16.61 0.93 9.49
CA LEU A 121 15.83 -0.31 9.57
C LEU A 121 14.60 -0.34 8.65
N TYR A 122 14.05 0.82 8.33
CA TYR A 122 12.91 0.92 7.42
C TYR A 122 13.31 0.96 5.94
N LEU A 123 14.56 1.20 5.66
CA LEU A 123 15.11 1.30 4.31
C LEU A 123 15.91 0.06 3.89
N ASP A 124 16.21 -0.83 4.82
CA ASP A 124 16.88 -2.11 4.60
C ASP A 124 15.87 -3.18 4.16
#